data_cdc980fc29fc2265a573b45b7fab7389
#
_entry.id   cdc980fc29fc2265a573b45b7fab7389
#
_cell.length_a   1.000
_cell.length_b   1.000
_cell.length_c   1.000
_cell.angle_alpha   90.00
_cell.angle_beta   90.00
_cell.angle_gamma   90.00
#
_symmetry.space_group_name_H-M   'P 1'
#
loop_
_entity.id
_entity.type
_entity.pdbx_description
1 polymer ?
#
loop_
_entity_poly.entity_id
_entity_poly.type
_entity_poly.pdbx_seq_one_letter_code
_entity_poly.pdbx_strand_id
1 'polypeptide(L)'
;MTITEFIEAAAHNKIIQLVVLAIVCDTVFGVLRAIKEKKFNSCAGIDGAIRKVGMLISLVFMLAIDVLIKINLIGFIPEQARTYLGLDTVGVAEFFALLCIAYEVVSIFKNMALCGLPVKKVWEKVREFLAKYTDELPDTDELDGDSTTGNVEEHRTQER
;
A
#
# COMPACT_ATOMS: atom_id res chain seq x y z
N MET A 1 7.47 9.34 -30.18
CA MET A 1 6.69 8.32 -29.48
C MET A 1 5.23 8.67 -29.60
N THR A 2 4.42 7.75 -30.09
CA THR A 2 2.98 7.88 -30.18
C THR A 2 2.35 7.51 -28.84
N ILE A 3 1.10 7.93 -28.59
CA ILE A 3 0.34 7.54 -27.40
C ILE A 3 0.21 6.00 -27.32
N THR A 4 0.09 5.35 -28.47
CA THR A 4 -0.01 3.89 -28.55
C THR A 4 1.27 3.20 -28.05
N GLU A 5 2.44 3.65 -28.48
CA GLU A 5 3.74 3.13 -28.01
C GLU A 5 3.93 3.32 -26.50
N PHE A 6 3.43 4.45 -25.96
CA PHE A 6 3.47 4.70 -24.53
C PHE A 6 2.58 3.72 -23.73
N ILE A 7 1.36 3.52 -24.22
CA ILE A 7 0.41 2.57 -23.58
C ILE A 7 0.98 1.13 -23.64
N GLU A 8 1.56 0.74 -24.75
CA GLU A 8 2.20 -0.57 -24.89
C GLU A 8 3.38 -0.74 -23.94
N ALA A 9 4.25 0.27 -23.81
CA ALA A 9 5.36 0.25 -22.85
C ALA A 9 4.85 0.10 -21.41
N ALA A 10 3.80 0.84 -21.02
CA ALA A 10 3.18 0.72 -19.70
C ALA A 10 2.54 -0.67 -19.49
N ALA A 11 1.82 -1.17 -20.49
CA ALA A 11 1.13 -2.46 -20.39
C ALA A 11 2.07 -3.66 -20.31
N HIS A 12 3.28 -3.57 -20.88
CA HIS A 12 4.27 -4.64 -20.86
C HIS A 12 5.23 -4.55 -19.65
N ASN A 13 5.22 -3.46 -18.91
CA ASN A 13 6.07 -3.31 -17.73
C ASN A 13 5.53 -4.15 -16.57
N LYS A 14 6.28 -5.20 -16.19
CA LYS A 14 5.88 -6.16 -15.16
C LYS A 14 5.71 -5.51 -13.78
N ILE A 15 6.50 -4.48 -13.46
CA ILE A 15 6.43 -3.80 -12.17
C ILE A 15 5.15 -2.96 -12.10
N ILE A 16 4.77 -2.29 -13.20
CA ILE A 16 3.51 -1.54 -13.29
C ILE A 16 2.31 -2.49 -13.17
N GLN A 17 2.35 -3.64 -13.84
CA GLN A 17 1.32 -4.67 -13.68
C GLN A 17 1.18 -5.13 -12.21
N LEU A 18 2.31 -5.26 -11.50
CA LEU A 18 2.32 -5.64 -10.10
C LEU A 18 1.71 -4.54 -9.19
N VAL A 19 1.93 -3.26 -9.49
CA VAL A 19 1.25 -2.15 -8.79
C VAL A 19 -0.26 -2.26 -8.94
N VAL A 20 -0.74 -2.45 -10.17
CA VAL A 20 -2.18 -2.59 -10.44
C VAL A 20 -2.75 -3.79 -9.68
N LEU A 21 -2.05 -4.92 -9.69
CA LEU A 21 -2.45 -6.11 -8.94
C LEU A 21 -2.50 -5.83 -7.43
N ALA A 22 -1.50 -5.16 -6.87
CA ALA A 22 -1.46 -4.80 -5.46
C ALA A 22 -2.64 -3.89 -5.07
N ILE A 23 -2.95 -2.88 -5.89
CA ILE A 23 -4.11 -1.99 -5.71
C ILE A 23 -5.42 -2.79 -5.70
N VAL A 24 -5.58 -3.74 -6.63
CA VAL A 24 -6.77 -4.60 -6.68
C VAL A 24 -6.86 -5.46 -5.44
N CYS A 25 -5.77 -6.12 -5.03
CA CYS A 25 -5.73 -6.94 -3.82
C CYS A 25 -6.09 -6.14 -2.57
N ASP A 26 -5.49 -4.95 -2.38
CA ASP A 26 -5.79 -4.11 -1.23
C ASP A 26 -7.27 -3.68 -1.23
N THR A 27 -7.79 -3.31 -2.38
CA THR A 27 -9.21 -2.94 -2.51
C THR A 27 -10.13 -4.10 -2.13
N VAL A 28 -9.83 -5.33 -2.58
CA VAL A 28 -10.61 -6.53 -2.24
C VAL A 28 -10.56 -6.77 -0.73
N PHE A 29 -9.37 -6.75 -0.10
CA PHE A 29 -9.26 -6.94 1.35
C PHE A 29 -9.92 -5.82 2.14
N GLY A 30 -9.88 -4.57 1.67
CA GLY A 30 -10.59 -3.44 2.25
C GLY A 30 -12.12 -3.64 2.23
N VAL A 31 -12.66 -4.12 1.11
CA VAL A 31 -14.10 -4.45 0.98
C VAL A 31 -14.47 -5.62 1.90
N LEU A 32 -13.67 -6.70 1.92
CA LEU A 32 -13.91 -7.85 2.81
C LEU A 32 -13.91 -7.44 4.29
N ARG A 33 -13.01 -6.55 4.68
CA ARG A 33 -12.99 -5.95 6.02
C ARG A 33 -14.28 -5.19 6.30
N ALA A 34 -14.71 -4.27 5.41
CA ALA A 34 -15.93 -3.49 5.58
C ALA A 34 -17.18 -4.37 5.72
N ILE A 35 -17.25 -5.48 4.96
CA ILE A 35 -18.32 -6.47 5.07
C ILE A 35 -18.29 -7.16 6.43
N LYS A 36 -17.11 -7.61 6.88
CA LYS A 36 -16.94 -8.30 8.16
C LYS A 36 -17.31 -7.42 9.34
N GLU A 37 -16.85 -6.19 9.35
CA GLU A 37 -17.10 -5.22 10.42
C GLU A 37 -18.52 -4.62 10.35
N LYS A 38 -19.27 -4.89 9.29
CA LYS A 38 -20.58 -4.29 8.98
C LYS A 38 -20.56 -2.76 9.02
N LYS A 39 -19.39 -2.17 8.78
CA LYS A 39 -19.15 -0.73 8.78
C LYS A 39 -18.76 -0.28 7.37
N PHE A 40 -19.75 0.13 6.59
CA PHE A 40 -19.49 0.78 5.31
C PHE A 40 -19.33 2.29 5.54
N ASN A 41 -18.08 2.76 5.58
CA ASN A 41 -17.78 4.18 5.65
C ASN A 41 -17.45 4.69 4.24
N SER A 42 -18.39 5.42 3.64
CA SER A 42 -18.20 5.98 2.30
C SER A 42 -17.03 6.96 2.23
N CYS A 43 -16.77 7.73 3.28
CA CYS A 43 -15.64 8.66 3.31
C CYS A 43 -14.30 7.93 3.24
N ALA A 44 -14.11 6.88 4.06
CA ALA A 44 -12.88 6.08 4.04
C ALA A 44 -12.69 5.38 2.68
N GLY A 45 -13.78 4.94 2.05
CA GLY A 45 -13.73 4.36 0.70
C GLY A 45 -13.30 5.37 -0.35
N ILE A 46 -13.81 6.60 -0.30
CA ILE A 46 -13.44 7.69 -1.21
C ILE A 46 -11.98 8.09 -1.01
N ASP A 47 -11.51 8.25 0.23
CA ASP A 47 -10.11 8.59 0.54
C ASP A 47 -9.14 7.51 0.02
N GLY A 48 -9.50 6.24 0.20
CA GLY A 48 -8.75 5.13 -0.36
C GLY A 48 -8.69 5.18 -1.90
N ALA A 49 -9.82 5.47 -2.56
CA ALA A 49 -9.88 5.59 -4.01
C ALA A 49 -9.04 6.78 -4.52
N ILE A 50 -9.13 7.95 -3.88
CA ILE A 50 -8.34 9.14 -4.24
C ILE A 50 -6.83 8.83 -4.19
N ARG A 51 -6.36 8.18 -3.11
CA ARG A 51 -4.94 7.80 -3.00
C ARG A 51 -4.50 6.86 -4.12
N LYS A 52 -5.29 5.84 -4.45
CA LYS A 52 -5.00 4.88 -5.52
C LYS A 52 -4.98 5.54 -6.90
N VAL A 53 -5.92 6.41 -7.19
CA VAL A 53 -5.94 7.20 -8.43
C VAL A 53 -4.71 8.12 -8.48
N GLY A 54 -4.37 8.78 -7.37
CA GLY A 54 -3.17 9.61 -7.27
C GLY A 54 -1.88 8.82 -7.56
N MET A 55 -1.74 7.62 -6.98
CA MET A 55 -0.61 6.73 -7.26
C MET A 55 -0.51 6.36 -8.75
N LEU A 56 -1.63 5.99 -9.38
CA LEU A 56 -1.64 5.63 -10.80
C LEU A 56 -1.27 6.83 -11.70
N ILE A 57 -1.81 8.01 -11.41
CA ILE A 57 -1.48 9.24 -12.15
C ILE A 57 0.02 9.55 -12.01
N SER A 58 0.55 9.49 -10.78
CA SER A 58 1.97 9.74 -10.51
C SER A 58 2.86 8.72 -11.22
N LEU A 59 2.47 7.45 -11.24
CA LEU A 59 3.19 6.39 -11.92
C LEU A 59 3.24 6.62 -13.44
N VAL A 60 2.13 7.01 -14.05
CA VAL A 60 2.06 7.37 -15.47
C VAL A 60 2.97 8.57 -15.76
N PHE A 61 2.99 9.57 -14.90
CA PHE A 61 3.88 10.73 -15.04
C PHE A 61 5.36 10.33 -14.95
N MET A 62 5.74 9.49 -13.96
CA MET A 62 7.12 9.00 -13.84
C MET A 62 7.54 8.14 -15.04
N LEU A 63 6.62 7.34 -15.59
CA LEU A 63 6.88 6.59 -16.82
C LEU A 63 7.13 7.52 -18.01
N ALA A 64 6.39 8.63 -18.11
CA ALA A 64 6.64 9.63 -19.14
C ALA A 64 8.03 10.26 -19.00
N ILE A 65 8.49 10.52 -17.78
CA ILE A 65 9.86 10.99 -17.51
C ILE A 65 10.89 9.98 -17.99
N ASP A 66 10.72 8.70 -17.64
CA ASP A 66 11.67 7.65 -18.05
C ASP A 66 11.77 7.49 -19.55
N VAL A 67 10.65 7.58 -20.25
CA VAL A 67 10.63 7.51 -21.72
C VAL A 67 11.33 8.70 -22.35
N LEU A 68 11.16 9.91 -21.77
CA LEU A 68 11.75 11.14 -22.31
C LEU A 68 13.24 11.27 -22.00
N ILE A 69 13.65 10.91 -20.77
CA ILE A 69 15.00 11.21 -20.25
C ILE A 69 15.86 9.95 -20.16
N LYS A 70 15.26 8.76 -20.10
CA LYS A 70 15.97 7.46 -20.02
C LYS A 70 16.94 7.39 -18.84
N ILE A 71 16.48 7.75 -17.65
CA ILE A 71 17.27 7.69 -16.43
C ILE A 71 17.46 6.22 -16.02
N ASN A 72 18.68 5.83 -15.68
CA ASN A 72 18.97 4.53 -15.06
C ASN A 72 19.52 4.75 -13.67
N LEU A 73 18.70 4.50 -12.64
CA LEU A 73 19.04 4.73 -11.24
C LEU A 73 20.11 3.77 -10.71
N ILE A 74 20.26 2.59 -11.34
CA ILE A 74 21.26 1.59 -10.95
C ILE A 74 22.47 1.55 -11.90
N GLY A 75 22.61 2.53 -12.78
CA GLY A 75 23.69 2.61 -13.75
C GLY A 75 25.09 2.66 -13.13
N PHE A 76 25.20 3.07 -11.86
CA PHE A 76 26.46 3.08 -11.08
C PHE A 76 26.88 1.69 -10.57
N ILE A 77 25.96 0.69 -10.57
CA ILE A 77 26.25 -0.68 -10.16
C ILE A 77 26.93 -1.41 -11.30
N PRO A 78 28.05 -2.15 -11.05
CA PRO A 78 28.73 -2.95 -12.08
C PRO A 78 27.76 -3.91 -12.79
N GLU A 79 27.96 -4.07 -14.10
CA GLU A 79 27.10 -4.89 -14.96
C GLU A 79 26.97 -6.34 -14.46
N GLN A 80 28.07 -6.92 -13.96
CA GLN A 80 28.07 -8.27 -13.42
C GLN A 80 27.11 -8.44 -12.24
N ALA A 81 27.06 -7.43 -11.34
CA ALA A 81 26.17 -7.44 -10.20
C ALA A 81 24.70 -7.24 -10.65
N ARG A 82 24.45 -6.38 -11.63
CA ARG A 82 23.10 -6.16 -12.17
C ARG A 82 22.56 -7.42 -12.86
N THR A 83 23.41 -8.08 -13.67
CA THR A 83 23.06 -9.34 -14.33
C THR A 83 22.79 -10.44 -13.32
N TYR A 84 23.59 -10.53 -12.23
CA TYR A 84 23.34 -11.49 -11.17
C TYR A 84 22.00 -11.27 -10.46
N LEU A 85 21.59 -10.01 -10.29
CA LEU A 85 20.29 -9.65 -9.71
C LEU A 85 19.13 -9.76 -10.71
N GLY A 86 19.42 -10.00 -11.99
CA GLY A 86 18.39 -10.01 -13.04
C GLY A 86 17.80 -8.63 -13.33
N LEU A 87 18.54 -7.57 -13.03
CA LEU A 87 18.11 -6.18 -13.16
C LEU A 87 19.08 -5.44 -14.09
N ASP A 88 18.70 -5.24 -15.36
CA ASP A 88 19.54 -4.52 -16.31
C ASP A 88 19.47 -3.00 -16.10
N THR A 89 18.27 -2.48 -15.91
CA THR A 89 17.99 -1.06 -15.69
C THR A 89 16.85 -0.91 -14.68
N VAL A 90 16.90 0.16 -13.90
CA VAL A 90 15.78 0.61 -13.04
C VAL A 90 15.58 2.08 -13.31
N GLY A 91 14.46 2.44 -13.90
CA GLY A 91 14.07 3.81 -14.14
C GLY A 91 13.40 4.45 -12.92
N VAL A 92 13.02 5.70 -13.05
CA VAL A 92 12.30 6.44 -12.00
C VAL A 92 10.92 5.83 -11.77
N ALA A 93 10.24 5.41 -12.85
CA ALA A 93 8.93 4.77 -12.77
C ALA A 93 8.98 3.45 -11.99
N GLU A 94 9.97 2.58 -12.28
CA GLU A 94 10.15 1.32 -11.57
C GLU A 94 10.44 1.54 -10.08
N PHE A 95 11.31 2.50 -9.76
CA PHE A 95 11.60 2.84 -8.37
C PHE A 95 10.35 3.33 -7.63
N PHE A 96 9.61 4.26 -8.25
CA PHE A 96 8.37 4.78 -7.67
C PHE A 96 7.29 3.69 -7.56
N ALA A 97 7.18 2.81 -8.55
CA ALA A 97 6.28 1.66 -8.52
C ALA A 97 6.58 0.72 -7.34
N LEU A 98 7.87 0.47 -7.03
CA LEU A 98 8.24 -0.34 -5.86
C LEU A 98 7.80 0.31 -4.54
N LEU A 99 7.88 1.64 -4.42
CA LEU A 99 7.35 2.35 -3.25
C LEU A 99 5.83 2.21 -3.14
N CYS A 100 5.11 2.33 -4.26
CA CYS A 100 3.66 2.11 -4.30
C CYS A 100 3.30 0.67 -3.89
N ILE A 101 4.04 -0.34 -4.40
CA ILE A 101 3.84 -1.74 -4.02
C ILE A 101 4.07 -1.94 -2.52
N ALA A 102 5.15 -1.38 -1.97
CA ALA A 102 5.45 -1.48 -0.54
C ALA A 102 4.31 -0.89 0.30
N TYR A 103 3.78 0.26 -0.09
CA TYR A 103 2.64 0.89 0.56
C TYR A 103 1.38 0.01 0.51
N GLU A 104 1.02 -0.52 -0.68
CA GLU A 104 -0.15 -1.38 -0.84
C GLU A 104 0.01 -2.71 -0.08
N VAL A 105 1.21 -3.29 -0.03
CA VAL A 105 1.49 -4.50 0.75
C VAL A 105 1.25 -4.28 2.24
N VAL A 106 1.68 -3.14 2.79
CA VAL A 106 1.41 -2.78 4.20
C VAL A 106 -0.10 -2.67 4.44
N SER A 107 -0.83 -2.01 3.53
CA SER A 107 -2.29 -1.88 3.61
C SER A 107 -2.99 -3.24 3.52
N ILE A 108 -2.55 -4.11 2.62
CA ILE A 108 -3.06 -5.49 2.48
C ILE A 108 -2.88 -6.26 3.80
N PHE A 109 -1.69 -6.23 4.41
CA PHE A 109 -1.45 -6.90 5.69
C PHE A 109 -2.34 -6.36 6.81
N LYS A 110 -2.54 -5.04 6.87
CA LYS A 110 -3.48 -4.41 7.80
C LYS A 110 -4.89 -4.97 7.61
N ASN A 111 -5.41 -4.91 6.39
CA ASN A 111 -6.75 -5.37 6.06
C ASN A 111 -6.93 -6.88 6.31
N MET A 112 -5.93 -7.70 5.99
CA MET A 112 -5.92 -9.15 6.29
C MET A 112 -5.98 -9.42 7.80
N ALA A 113 -5.20 -8.68 8.61
CA ALA A 113 -5.20 -8.83 10.07
C ALA A 113 -6.57 -8.48 10.65
N LEU A 114 -7.19 -7.39 10.18
CA LEU A 114 -8.53 -6.96 10.59
C LEU A 114 -9.63 -7.92 10.11
N CYS A 115 -9.42 -8.59 8.96
CA CYS A 115 -10.28 -9.69 8.52
C CYS A 115 -10.15 -10.94 9.41
N GLY A 116 -9.20 -11.00 10.37
CA GLY A 116 -9.00 -12.14 11.26
C GLY A 116 -8.19 -13.28 10.63
N LEU A 117 -7.47 -13.01 9.55
CA LEU A 117 -6.53 -13.96 8.97
C LEU A 117 -5.32 -14.15 9.90
N PRO A 118 -4.62 -15.32 9.85
CA PRO A 118 -3.51 -15.66 10.76
C PRO A 118 -2.23 -14.87 10.47
N VAL A 119 -2.35 -13.60 10.11
CA VAL A 119 -1.25 -12.66 9.81
C VAL A 119 -1.06 -11.61 10.90
N LYS A 120 -1.85 -11.65 11.98
CA LYS A 120 -1.83 -10.64 13.05
C LYS A 120 -0.42 -10.44 13.63
N LYS A 121 0.31 -11.53 13.91
CA LYS A 121 1.70 -11.45 14.42
C LYS A 121 2.67 -10.78 13.44
N VAL A 122 2.47 -11.01 12.13
CA VAL A 122 3.29 -10.36 11.08
C VAL A 122 2.95 -8.89 11.02
N TRP A 123 1.66 -8.56 11.07
CA TRP A 123 1.20 -7.17 11.07
C TRP A 123 1.73 -6.39 12.28
N GLU A 124 1.70 -6.96 13.48
CA GLU A 124 2.24 -6.32 14.69
C GLU A 124 3.72 -5.97 14.53
N LYS A 125 4.53 -6.89 13.99
CA LYS A 125 5.95 -6.62 13.71
C LYS A 125 6.17 -5.55 12.62
N VAL A 126 5.39 -5.57 11.56
CA VAL A 126 5.43 -4.55 10.50
C VAL A 126 5.06 -3.19 11.07
N ARG A 127 4.01 -3.12 11.90
CA ARG A 127 3.59 -1.90 12.57
C ARG A 127 4.68 -1.36 13.51
N GLU A 128 5.27 -2.23 14.34
CA GLU A 128 6.36 -1.86 15.25
C GLU A 128 7.57 -1.32 14.48
N PHE A 129 7.93 -1.97 13.37
CA PHE A 129 9.02 -1.52 12.50
C PHE A 129 8.71 -0.15 11.90
N LEU A 130 7.52 0.04 11.35
CA LEU A 130 7.11 1.31 10.72
C LEU A 130 7.02 2.45 11.74
N ALA A 131 6.44 2.20 12.93
CA ALA A 131 6.34 3.19 14.01
C ALA A 131 7.70 3.75 14.45
N LYS A 132 8.78 3.00 14.22
CA LYS A 132 10.15 3.45 14.52
C LYS A 132 10.69 4.46 13.50
N TYR A 133 10.16 4.46 12.27
CA TYR A 133 10.70 5.24 11.15
C TYR A 133 9.73 6.27 10.56
N THR A 134 8.46 6.22 10.94
CA THR A 134 7.45 7.14 10.43
C THR A 134 6.34 7.37 11.47
N ASP A 135 5.96 8.61 11.66
CA ASP A 135 4.80 8.98 12.47
C ASP A 135 3.49 8.91 11.67
N GLU A 136 3.57 8.65 10.36
CA GLU A 136 2.43 8.54 9.44
C GLU A 136 1.94 7.08 9.31
N LEU A 137 1.61 6.45 10.43
CA LEU A 137 0.93 5.15 10.35
C LEU A 137 -0.54 5.36 10.00
N PRO A 138 -1.12 4.52 9.11
CA PRO A 138 -2.57 4.49 8.93
C PRO A 138 -3.24 4.24 10.28
N ASP A 139 -4.24 5.05 10.63
CA ASP A 139 -4.96 5.01 11.91
C ASP A 139 -5.19 3.58 12.41
N THR A 140 -4.65 3.29 13.59
CA THR A 140 -4.69 1.96 14.22
C THR A 140 -5.65 1.92 15.41
N ASP A 141 -6.38 3.00 15.65
CA ASP A 141 -7.32 3.15 16.77
C ASP A 141 -8.46 2.11 16.76
N GLU A 142 -8.62 1.38 15.65
CA GLU A 142 -9.64 0.34 15.52
C GLU A 142 -9.22 -1.04 16.07
N LEU A 143 -7.93 -1.26 16.38
CA LEU A 143 -7.47 -2.55 16.93
C LEU A 143 -7.56 -2.62 18.46
N ASP A 144 -7.55 -1.46 19.12
CA ASP A 144 -7.58 -1.35 20.59
C ASP A 144 -9.01 -1.19 21.13
N GLY A 145 -10.03 -1.08 20.28
CA GLY A 145 -11.44 -0.86 20.65
C GLY A 145 -12.19 -2.06 21.22
N ASP A 146 -11.58 -3.25 21.28
CA ASP A 146 -12.28 -4.48 21.72
C ASP A 146 -11.88 -4.94 23.12
N SER A 147 -11.08 -4.18 23.87
CA SER A 147 -10.67 -4.57 25.25
C SER A 147 -11.06 -3.61 26.37
N THR A 148 -11.84 -2.55 26.10
CA THR A 148 -12.15 -1.54 27.12
C THR A 148 -13.65 -1.19 27.30
N THR A 149 -14.58 -2.01 26.83
CA THR A 149 -16.02 -1.83 27.15
C THR A 149 -16.55 -2.84 28.18
N GLY A 150 -15.73 -3.15 29.18
CA GLY A 150 -16.07 -4.12 30.19
C GLY A 150 -15.96 -3.66 31.66
N ASN A 151 -15.75 -2.37 31.98
CA ASN A 151 -15.70 -1.94 33.37
C ASN A 151 -15.89 -0.44 33.55
N VAL A 152 -17.02 0.13 33.22
CA VAL A 152 -17.47 1.44 33.79
C VAL A 152 -19.00 1.50 33.81
N GLU A 153 -19.63 0.59 34.57
CA GLU A 153 -20.99 0.79 35.04
C GLU A 153 -21.21 0.06 36.38
N GLU A 154 -20.44 0.42 37.42
CA GLU A 154 -20.78 0.02 38.79
C GLU A 154 -20.15 0.97 39.82
N HIS A 155 -20.44 2.26 39.75
CA HIS A 155 -20.25 3.17 40.90
C HIS A 155 -21.00 4.49 40.69
N ARG A 156 -22.34 4.41 40.59
CA ARG A 156 -23.17 5.62 40.73
C ARG A 156 -24.57 5.34 41.24
N THR A 157 -24.66 4.69 42.37
CA THR A 157 -25.94 4.67 43.17
C THR A 157 -25.65 4.43 44.64
N GLN A 158 -24.98 5.37 45.30
CA GLN A 158 -25.05 5.52 46.76
C GLN A 158 -24.60 6.92 47.10
N GLU A 159 -25.49 7.88 46.95
CA GLU A 159 -25.54 9.13 47.73
C GLU A 159 -26.75 9.94 47.24
N ARG A 160 -27.92 9.56 47.80
CA ARG A 160 -29.03 10.50 48.17
C ARG A 160 -29.96 9.84 49.16
#